data_63af701e1e3b64564b5e87c0208644aa
#
_entry.id   63af701e1e3b64564b5e87c0208644aa
#
_cell.length_a   1.000
_cell.length_b   1.000
_cell.length_c   1.000
_cell.angle_alpha   90.00
_cell.angle_beta   90.00
_cell.angle_gamma   90.00
#
_symmetry.space_group_name_H-M   'P 1'
#
loop_
_entity.id
_entity.type
_entity.pdbx_description
1 polymer ?
#
loop_
_entity_poly.entity_id
_entity_poly.type
_entity_poly.pdbx_seq_one_letter_code
_entity_poly.pdbx_strand_id
1 'polypeptide(L)'
;DGTTVQVSSAGTRGLPRCQMDPSSARLMTSVNIEPSGFRSRRLTRSMAESADLILCFEKEQRKDIVALAPGAVRYTFLLNDFANMCQYCAQNGMVSGLTIQERLASVIKVSSMIRPMLPTPKDIDDPHGKSFDKFRIAANQTNNALRTMLKSMKKHYSMDIAPVRSQICSGQSTNTYNMWA
;
A
#
# COMPACT_ATOMS: atom_id res chain seq x y z
N ASP A 1 17.80 0.44 14.63
CA ASP A 1 17.07 -0.81 14.72
C ASP A 1 15.67 -0.64 14.21
N GLY A 2 15.39 -1.37 13.13
CA GLY A 2 14.33 -1.06 12.23
C GLY A 2 12.94 -1.32 12.78
N THR A 3 12.11 -0.34 12.65
CA THR A 3 10.68 -0.52 12.63
C THR A 3 10.31 -1.23 11.33
N THR A 4 10.32 -2.56 11.37
CA THR A 4 9.98 -3.41 10.24
C THR A 4 8.46 -3.41 10.08
N VAL A 5 7.96 -2.95 8.93
CA VAL A 5 6.54 -3.08 8.58
C VAL A 5 6.27 -4.55 8.29
N GLN A 6 5.37 -5.15 9.05
CA GLN A 6 4.89 -6.50 8.77
C GLN A 6 3.72 -6.44 7.79
N VAL A 7 3.85 -7.10 6.65
CA VAL A 7 2.81 -7.15 5.62
C VAL A 7 2.25 -8.56 5.53
N SER A 8 0.95 -8.67 5.51
CA SER A 8 0.28 -9.95 5.31
C SER A 8 -0.94 -9.80 4.38
N SER A 9 -1.38 -10.90 3.79
CA SER A 9 -2.56 -10.92 2.91
C SER A 9 -3.57 -11.97 3.33
N ALA A 10 -4.85 -11.69 3.09
CA ALA A 10 -5.95 -12.61 3.32
C ALA A 10 -7.13 -12.28 2.39
N GLY A 11 -7.91 -13.28 2.03
CA GLY A 11 -9.11 -13.10 1.22
C GLY A 11 -10.37 -13.04 2.07
N THR A 12 -11.33 -12.19 1.71
CA THR A 12 -12.62 -12.10 2.40
C THR A 12 -13.55 -13.28 2.08
N ARG A 13 -13.46 -13.83 0.88
CA ARG A 13 -14.36 -14.90 0.36
C ARG A 13 -13.66 -16.14 -0.16
N GLY A 14 -12.33 -16.11 -0.32
CA GLY A 14 -11.56 -17.20 -0.92
C GLY A 14 -11.49 -18.46 -0.08
N LEU A 15 -11.20 -19.59 -0.72
CA LEU A 15 -10.89 -20.85 -0.05
C LEU A 15 -9.50 -20.76 0.59
N PRO A 16 -9.34 -21.27 1.82
CA PRO A 16 -8.02 -21.28 2.47
C PRO A 16 -7.09 -22.35 1.86
N ARG A 17 -5.79 -22.12 1.95
CA ARG A 17 -4.72 -23.04 1.55
C ARG A 17 -4.64 -23.35 0.04
N CYS A 18 -5.28 -22.54 -0.80
CA CYS A 18 -5.10 -22.64 -2.25
C CYS A 18 -3.75 -22.04 -2.68
N GLN A 19 -3.21 -22.57 -3.76
CA GLN A 19 -2.08 -21.96 -4.45
C GLN A 19 -2.47 -20.63 -5.08
N MET A 20 -1.48 -19.85 -5.48
CA MET A 20 -1.70 -18.61 -6.22
C MET A 20 -2.38 -18.91 -7.57
N ASP A 21 -3.29 -18.01 -7.98
CA ASP A 21 -3.88 -18.06 -9.31
C ASP A 21 -2.77 -18.10 -10.38
N PRO A 22 -2.88 -18.94 -11.44
CA PRO A 22 -1.83 -19.08 -12.44
C PRO A 22 -1.43 -17.78 -13.12
N SER A 23 -2.37 -16.85 -13.35
CA SER A 23 -2.07 -15.54 -13.93
C SER A 23 -1.28 -14.66 -12.97
N SER A 24 -1.63 -14.67 -11.69
CA SER A 24 -0.87 -13.99 -10.64
C SER A 24 0.53 -14.59 -10.48
N ALA A 25 0.64 -15.92 -10.47
CA ALA A 25 1.93 -16.62 -10.41
C ALA A 25 2.83 -16.23 -11.59
N ARG A 26 2.28 -16.17 -12.81
CA ARG A 26 2.99 -15.73 -14.01
C ARG A 26 3.52 -14.29 -13.86
N LEU A 27 2.71 -13.38 -13.31
CA LEU A 27 3.16 -12.00 -13.05
C LEU A 27 4.29 -11.96 -12.02
N MET A 28 4.20 -12.72 -10.93
CA MET A 28 5.25 -12.78 -9.91
C MET A 28 6.56 -13.31 -10.50
N THR A 29 6.50 -14.40 -11.26
CA THR A 29 7.68 -14.97 -11.93
C THR A 29 8.31 -13.98 -12.91
N SER A 30 7.51 -13.17 -13.60
CA SER A 30 8.03 -12.17 -14.55
C SER A 30 8.87 -11.06 -13.90
N VAL A 31 8.75 -10.90 -12.58
CA VAL A 31 9.54 -9.96 -11.77
C VAL A 31 10.48 -10.67 -10.77
N ASN A 32 10.80 -11.93 -11.06
CA ASN A 32 11.70 -12.78 -10.28
C ASN A 32 11.23 -13.04 -8.83
N ILE A 33 9.93 -13.06 -8.59
CA ILE A 33 9.34 -13.47 -7.32
C ILE A 33 8.82 -14.91 -7.46
N GLU A 34 9.27 -15.79 -6.56
CA GLU A 34 8.88 -17.20 -6.55
C GLU A 34 7.51 -17.37 -5.86
N PRO A 35 6.45 -17.83 -6.59
CA PRO A 35 5.11 -17.94 -6.05
C PRO A 35 4.81 -19.25 -5.31
N SER A 36 5.69 -20.25 -5.35
CA SER A 36 5.38 -21.62 -4.90
C SER A 36 5.09 -21.71 -3.39
N GLY A 37 5.67 -20.82 -2.60
CA GLY A 37 5.43 -20.75 -1.15
C GLY A 37 4.09 -20.10 -0.76
N PHE A 38 3.38 -19.50 -1.69
CA PHE A 38 2.13 -18.82 -1.39
C PHE A 38 1.02 -19.84 -1.06
N ARG A 39 0.28 -19.54 0.01
CA ARG A 39 -0.98 -20.22 0.35
C ARG A 39 -2.00 -19.19 0.75
N SER A 40 -3.18 -19.24 0.15
CA SER A 40 -4.27 -18.34 0.47
C SER A 40 -4.72 -18.54 1.92
N ARG A 41 -5.10 -17.44 2.55
CA ARG A 41 -5.69 -17.43 3.89
C ARG A 41 -7.02 -16.73 3.85
N ARG A 42 -7.98 -17.22 4.63
CA ARG A 42 -9.23 -16.49 4.84
C ARG A 42 -9.03 -15.46 5.93
N LEU A 43 -9.54 -14.26 5.73
CA LEU A 43 -9.53 -13.21 6.73
C LEU A 43 -10.34 -13.67 7.95
N THR A 44 -9.76 -13.52 9.13
CA THR A 44 -10.43 -13.75 10.41
C THR A 44 -10.66 -12.43 11.12
N ARG A 45 -11.61 -12.42 12.07
CA ARG A 45 -11.85 -11.27 12.90
C ARG A 45 -10.60 -10.83 13.67
N SER A 46 -9.88 -11.78 14.26
CA SER A 46 -8.63 -11.51 14.98
C SER A 46 -7.57 -10.84 14.09
N MET A 47 -7.42 -11.31 12.84
CA MET A 47 -6.49 -10.67 11.88
C MET A 47 -6.89 -9.22 11.58
N ALA A 48 -8.19 -8.96 11.42
CA ALA A 48 -8.68 -7.61 11.14
C ALA A 48 -8.54 -6.69 12.38
N GLU A 49 -8.78 -7.20 13.57
CA GLU A 49 -8.68 -6.43 14.81
C GLU A 49 -7.23 -6.15 15.25
N SER A 50 -6.27 -7.00 14.85
CA SER A 50 -4.84 -6.82 15.16
C SER A 50 -4.07 -5.99 14.15
N ALA A 51 -4.68 -5.60 13.04
CA ALA A 51 -4.03 -4.80 12.01
C ALA A 51 -4.03 -3.31 12.36
N ASP A 52 -2.93 -2.61 12.05
CA ASP A 52 -2.85 -1.15 12.15
C ASP A 52 -3.47 -0.44 10.93
N LEU A 53 -3.41 -1.10 9.77
CA LEU A 53 -3.97 -0.64 8.49
C LEU A 53 -4.41 -1.84 7.65
N ILE A 54 -5.61 -1.76 7.11
CA ILE A 54 -6.13 -2.75 6.14
C ILE A 54 -6.39 -2.04 4.82
N LEU A 55 -5.78 -2.57 3.76
CA LEU A 55 -5.99 -2.11 2.40
C LEU A 55 -6.75 -3.18 1.62
N CYS A 56 -7.83 -2.80 0.99
CA CYS A 56 -8.62 -3.66 0.13
C CYS A 56 -8.77 -3.05 -1.26
N PHE A 57 -9.20 -3.86 -2.24
CA PHE A 57 -9.29 -3.40 -3.63
C PHE A 57 -10.68 -2.91 -4.00
N GLU A 58 -11.72 -3.49 -3.40
CA GLU A 58 -13.11 -3.25 -3.74
C GLU A 58 -13.95 -2.84 -2.53
N LYS A 59 -14.98 -2.03 -2.79
CA LYS A 59 -15.93 -1.59 -1.75
C LYS A 59 -16.64 -2.76 -1.08
N GLU A 60 -16.95 -3.82 -1.82
CA GLU A 60 -17.57 -5.02 -1.27
C GLU A 60 -16.64 -5.73 -0.29
N GLN A 61 -15.35 -5.83 -0.60
CA GLN A 61 -14.36 -6.36 0.34
C GLN A 61 -14.31 -5.53 1.62
N ARG A 62 -14.35 -4.20 1.50
CA ARG A 62 -14.40 -3.30 2.67
C ARG A 62 -15.63 -3.54 3.53
N LYS A 63 -16.80 -3.75 2.91
CA LYS A 63 -18.04 -4.08 3.63
C LYS A 63 -17.91 -5.40 4.38
N ASP A 64 -17.37 -6.44 3.73
CA ASP A 64 -17.15 -7.74 4.35
C ASP A 64 -16.20 -7.64 5.56
N ILE A 65 -15.12 -6.88 5.45
CA ILE A 65 -14.14 -6.65 6.53
C ILE A 65 -14.80 -5.96 7.72
N VAL A 66 -15.55 -4.88 7.46
CA VAL A 66 -16.23 -4.11 8.51
C VAL A 66 -17.36 -4.91 9.16
N ALA A 67 -18.08 -5.74 8.39
CA ALA A 67 -19.08 -6.65 8.94
C ALA A 67 -18.45 -7.70 9.86
N LEU A 68 -17.27 -8.22 9.51
CA LEU A 68 -16.52 -9.19 10.32
C LEU A 68 -15.92 -8.57 11.58
N ALA A 69 -15.39 -7.36 11.48
CA ALA A 69 -14.72 -6.61 12.54
C ALA A 69 -15.10 -5.13 12.50
N PRO A 70 -16.23 -4.73 13.13
CA PRO A 70 -16.75 -3.35 13.05
C PRO A 70 -15.76 -2.28 13.51
N GLY A 71 -14.91 -2.58 14.49
CA GLY A 71 -13.86 -1.68 14.96
C GLY A 71 -12.82 -1.32 13.92
N ALA A 72 -12.64 -2.17 12.90
CA ALA A 72 -11.69 -1.98 11.81
C ALA A 72 -12.11 -0.90 10.80
N VAL A 73 -13.34 -0.39 10.86
CA VAL A 73 -13.83 0.65 9.93
C VAL A 73 -12.91 1.87 9.87
N ARG A 74 -12.24 2.22 10.96
CA ARG A 74 -11.39 3.40 11.10
C ARG A 74 -10.05 3.29 10.40
N TYR A 75 -9.58 2.07 10.13
CA TYR A 75 -8.28 1.81 9.52
C TYR A 75 -8.36 0.85 8.31
N THR A 76 -9.57 0.70 7.74
CA THR A 76 -9.81 -0.08 6.51
C THR A 76 -10.16 0.84 5.36
N PHE A 77 -9.34 0.84 4.33
CA PHE A 77 -9.46 1.73 3.17
C PHE A 77 -9.34 0.96 1.86
N LEU A 78 -9.95 1.50 0.79
CA LEU A 78 -9.59 1.12 -0.57
C LEU A 78 -8.15 1.59 -0.85
N LEU A 79 -7.35 0.76 -1.51
CA LEU A 79 -5.94 1.07 -1.78
C LEU A 79 -5.77 2.39 -2.55
N ASN A 80 -6.54 2.59 -3.63
CA ASN A 80 -6.49 3.83 -4.40
C ASN A 80 -6.89 5.06 -3.57
N ASP A 81 -7.89 4.90 -2.71
CA ASP A 81 -8.37 5.99 -1.87
C ASP A 81 -7.32 6.37 -0.82
N PHE A 82 -6.72 5.38 -0.17
CA PHE A 82 -5.68 5.65 0.82
C PHE A 82 -4.41 6.24 0.20
N ALA A 83 -4.05 5.82 -1.02
CA ALA A 83 -2.95 6.43 -1.76
C ALA A 83 -3.22 7.92 -2.03
N ASN A 84 -4.46 8.28 -2.41
CA ASN A 84 -4.87 9.68 -2.59
C ASN A 84 -4.82 10.46 -1.27
N MET A 85 -5.24 9.86 -0.16
CA MET A 85 -5.14 10.46 1.17
C MET A 85 -3.67 10.73 1.56
N CYS A 86 -2.79 9.76 1.35
CA CYS A 86 -1.36 9.90 1.59
C CYS A 86 -0.75 11.04 0.78
N GLN A 87 -1.07 11.11 -0.51
CA GLN A 87 -0.58 12.16 -1.40
C GLN A 87 -1.08 13.54 -0.98
N TYR A 88 -2.36 13.67 -0.68
CA TYR A 88 -2.95 14.91 -0.21
C TYR A 88 -2.30 15.38 1.09
N CYS A 89 -2.16 14.50 2.08
CA CYS A 89 -1.51 14.82 3.33
C CYS A 89 -0.05 15.25 3.16
N ALA A 90 0.70 14.58 2.27
CA ALA A 90 2.08 14.94 1.99
C ALA A 90 2.19 16.33 1.33
N GLN A 91 1.33 16.64 0.37
CA GLN A 91 1.29 17.93 -0.30
C GLN A 91 0.90 19.10 0.61
N ASN A 92 0.14 18.81 1.66
CA ASN A 92 -0.35 19.81 2.61
C ASN A 92 0.40 19.81 3.95
N GLY A 93 1.56 19.13 4.03
CA GLY A 93 2.38 19.10 5.25
C GLY A 93 1.73 18.42 6.46
N MET A 94 0.74 17.53 6.22
CA MET A 94 -0.03 16.88 7.27
C MET A 94 0.56 15.53 7.70
N VAL A 95 1.59 15.03 7.03
CA VAL A 95 2.25 13.77 7.36
C VAL A 95 3.30 14.02 8.44
N SER A 96 3.16 13.34 9.59
CA SER A 96 4.07 13.47 10.73
C SER A 96 4.52 12.10 11.24
N GLY A 97 5.67 12.07 11.91
CA GLY A 97 6.26 10.87 12.49
C GLY A 97 7.68 10.60 12.00
N LEU A 98 8.41 9.82 12.79
CA LEU A 98 9.79 9.41 12.51
C LEU A 98 9.87 8.12 11.71
N THR A 99 8.91 7.22 11.93
CA THR A 99 8.82 5.90 11.29
C THR A 99 7.72 5.91 10.22
N ILE A 100 7.76 4.94 9.30
CA ILE A 100 6.71 4.77 8.29
C ILE A 100 5.36 4.47 8.95
N GLN A 101 5.34 3.70 10.04
CA GLN A 101 4.12 3.38 10.79
C GLN A 101 3.47 4.65 11.37
N GLU A 102 4.27 5.49 12.03
CA GLU A 102 3.77 6.76 12.59
C GLU A 102 3.24 7.68 11.48
N ARG A 103 3.92 7.73 10.34
CA ARG A 103 3.51 8.54 9.20
C ARG A 103 2.21 8.05 8.57
N LEU A 104 2.04 6.73 8.41
CA LEU A 104 0.78 6.14 7.97
C LEU A 104 -0.33 6.39 9.00
N ALA A 105 -0.05 6.23 10.28
CA ALA A 105 -1.00 6.51 11.37
C ALA A 105 -1.46 7.98 11.38
N SER A 106 -0.56 8.93 11.05
CA SER A 106 -0.92 10.34 10.95
C SER A 106 -1.94 10.61 9.84
N VAL A 107 -1.86 9.89 8.70
CA VAL A 107 -2.85 9.95 7.62
C VAL A 107 -4.18 9.33 8.05
N ILE A 108 -4.14 8.16 8.70
CA ILE A 108 -5.34 7.49 9.21
C ILE A 108 -6.10 8.42 10.16
N LYS A 109 -5.40 9.11 11.04
CA LYS A 109 -5.97 10.04 12.04
C LYS A 109 -6.80 11.16 11.41
N VAL A 110 -6.39 11.66 10.26
CA VAL A 110 -7.07 12.79 9.58
C VAL A 110 -7.96 12.33 8.41
N SER A 111 -8.02 11.04 8.13
CA SER A 111 -8.68 10.49 6.93
C SER A 111 -10.14 10.90 6.77
N SER A 112 -10.93 10.89 7.84
CA SER A 112 -12.34 11.30 7.81
C SER A 112 -12.50 12.79 7.51
N MET A 113 -11.59 13.62 8.03
CA MET A 113 -11.61 15.07 7.81
C MET A 113 -11.29 15.45 6.37
N ILE A 114 -10.33 14.75 5.74
CA ILE A 114 -9.89 15.07 4.37
C ILE A 114 -10.73 14.34 3.29
N ARG A 115 -11.52 13.34 3.67
CA ARG A 115 -12.32 12.56 2.72
C ARG A 115 -13.17 13.41 1.76
N PRO A 116 -13.88 14.47 2.22
CA PRO A 116 -14.68 15.32 1.34
C PRO A 116 -13.86 16.10 0.29
N MET A 117 -12.56 16.26 0.51
CA MET A 117 -11.65 17.02 -0.37
C MET A 117 -11.06 16.16 -1.48
N LEU A 118 -11.32 14.85 -1.46
CA LEU A 118 -10.72 13.89 -2.36
C LEU A 118 -11.74 13.34 -3.37
N PRO A 119 -11.28 12.83 -4.52
CA PRO A 119 -12.15 12.18 -5.48
C PRO A 119 -12.91 10.99 -4.87
N THR A 120 -14.04 10.63 -5.47
CA THR A 120 -14.78 9.43 -5.08
C THR A 120 -13.88 8.19 -5.19
N PRO A 121 -13.84 7.32 -4.16
CA PRO A 121 -13.03 6.10 -4.18
C PRO A 121 -13.40 5.19 -5.35
N LYS A 122 -12.39 4.70 -6.06
CA LYS A 122 -12.54 3.76 -7.18
C LYS A 122 -11.96 2.40 -6.80
N ASP A 123 -12.68 1.36 -7.17
CA ASP A 123 -12.22 -0.01 -7.00
C ASP A 123 -11.06 -0.34 -7.94
N ILE A 124 -10.22 -1.28 -7.52
CA ILE A 124 -9.35 -2.04 -8.40
C ILE A 124 -10.07 -3.37 -8.62
N ASP A 125 -10.57 -3.58 -9.83
CA ASP A 125 -11.37 -4.77 -10.14
C ASP A 125 -10.61 -6.07 -9.88
N ASP A 126 -11.26 -7.03 -9.23
CA ASP A 126 -10.72 -8.38 -9.08
C ASP A 126 -10.57 -9.04 -10.45
N PRO A 127 -9.35 -9.42 -10.86
CA PRO A 127 -9.13 -10.07 -12.14
C PRO A 127 -9.42 -11.56 -12.13
N HIS A 128 -9.76 -12.17 -11.00
CA HIS A 128 -9.99 -13.61 -10.88
C HIS A 128 -11.03 -14.10 -11.89
N GLY A 129 -10.70 -15.18 -12.61
CA GLY A 129 -11.55 -15.72 -13.68
C GLY A 129 -11.61 -14.87 -14.96
N LYS A 130 -10.84 -13.79 -15.05
CA LYS A 130 -10.73 -12.92 -16.24
C LYS A 130 -9.46 -13.20 -17.03
N SER A 131 -9.28 -12.49 -18.17
CA SER A 131 -8.09 -12.62 -19.01
C SER A 131 -6.82 -12.16 -18.31
N PHE A 132 -5.65 -12.64 -18.76
CA PHE A 132 -4.34 -12.22 -18.27
C PHE A 132 -4.13 -10.70 -18.35
N ASP A 133 -4.66 -10.03 -19.36
CA ASP A 133 -4.59 -8.57 -19.49
C ASP A 133 -5.28 -7.86 -18.31
N LYS A 134 -6.38 -8.41 -17.80
CA LYS A 134 -7.06 -7.86 -16.61
C LYS A 134 -6.18 -8.00 -15.37
N PHE A 135 -5.47 -9.12 -15.21
CA PHE A 135 -4.48 -9.28 -14.13
C PHE A 135 -3.36 -8.25 -14.24
N ARG A 136 -2.84 -8.00 -15.46
CA ARG A 136 -1.81 -7.00 -15.69
C ARG A 136 -2.29 -5.58 -15.37
N ILE A 137 -3.53 -5.24 -15.74
CA ILE A 137 -4.14 -3.94 -15.42
C ILE A 137 -4.27 -3.76 -13.91
N ALA A 138 -4.83 -4.76 -13.21
CA ALA A 138 -4.98 -4.71 -11.75
C ALA A 138 -3.62 -4.61 -11.04
N ALA A 139 -2.61 -5.36 -11.48
CA ALA A 139 -1.25 -5.27 -10.97
C ALA A 139 -0.64 -3.88 -11.15
N ASN A 140 -0.80 -3.28 -12.32
CA ASN A 140 -0.30 -1.92 -12.59
C ASN A 140 -1.01 -0.87 -11.72
N GLN A 141 -2.31 -0.96 -11.54
CA GLN A 141 -3.08 -0.07 -10.66
C GLN A 141 -2.62 -0.21 -9.21
N THR A 142 -2.43 -1.44 -8.73
CA THR A 142 -1.91 -1.75 -7.40
C THR A 142 -0.53 -1.14 -7.20
N ASN A 143 0.40 -1.38 -8.12
CA ASN A 143 1.76 -0.86 -8.06
C ASN A 143 1.79 0.67 -8.03
N ASN A 144 0.99 1.32 -8.87
CA ASN A 144 0.91 2.78 -8.90
C ASN A 144 0.39 3.36 -7.58
N ALA A 145 -0.65 2.77 -7.00
CA ALA A 145 -1.19 3.19 -5.72
C ALA A 145 -0.17 3.00 -4.58
N LEU A 146 0.50 1.84 -4.52
CA LEU A 146 1.54 1.57 -3.53
C LEU A 146 2.74 2.53 -3.67
N ARG A 147 3.19 2.80 -4.90
CA ARG A 147 4.27 3.78 -5.14
C ARG A 147 3.87 5.17 -4.67
N THR A 148 2.65 5.61 -4.97
CA THR A 148 2.13 6.91 -4.52
C THR A 148 2.12 6.98 -2.99
N MET A 149 1.57 5.96 -2.33
CA MET A 149 1.53 5.86 -0.87
C MET A 149 2.94 5.92 -0.26
N LEU A 150 3.87 5.06 -0.71
CA LEU A 150 5.22 4.99 -0.17
C LEU A 150 6.03 6.26 -0.45
N LYS A 151 5.89 6.85 -1.65
CA LYS A 151 6.54 8.12 -1.98
C LYS A 151 6.06 9.26 -1.07
N SER A 152 4.77 9.28 -0.76
CA SER A 152 4.18 10.27 0.14
C SER A 152 4.65 10.13 1.59
N MET A 153 5.11 8.94 1.98
CA MET A 153 5.64 8.68 3.33
C MET A 153 7.13 8.99 3.47
N LYS A 154 7.84 9.35 2.39
CA LYS A 154 9.24 9.76 2.49
C LYS A 154 9.36 11.09 3.24
N LYS A 155 10.40 11.23 4.04
CA LYS A 155 10.75 12.51 4.67
C LYS A 155 11.24 13.45 3.57
N HIS A 156 10.60 14.59 3.38
CA HIS A 156 11.17 15.69 2.64
C HIS A 156 12.12 16.40 3.60
N TYR A 157 13.42 16.29 3.38
CA TYR A 157 14.35 17.24 3.96
C TYR A 157 14.12 18.56 3.23
N SER A 158 13.49 19.52 3.91
CA SER A 158 13.53 20.92 3.48
C SER A 158 15.00 21.32 3.52
N MET A 159 15.61 21.49 2.35
CA MET A 159 16.89 22.17 2.23
C MET A 159 16.65 23.68 2.39
N ASP A 160 16.32 24.12 3.58
CA ASP A 160 16.54 25.49 4.02
C ASP A 160 17.85 25.52 4.81
N ILE A 161 18.93 25.32 4.09
CA ILE A 161 20.27 25.73 4.55
C ILE A 161 20.82 26.67 3.49
N ALA A 162 20.99 27.93 3.91
CA ALA A 162 21.63 28.99 3.15
C ALA A 162 22.96 28.54 2.52
N PRO A 163 23.37 29.12 1.39
CA PRO A 163 24.49 28.64 0.61
C PRO A 163 25.83 28.79 1.35
N VAL A 164 26.42 27.68 1.73
CA VAL A 164 27.86 27.63 2.03
C VAL A 164 28.58 27.29 0.73
N ARG A 165 29.46 28.21 0.33
CA ARG A 165 30.33 28.19 -0.85
C ARG A 165 31.05 26.86 -1.03
N SER A 166 31.04 26.45 -2.28
CA SER A 166 31.94 25.56 -3.03
C SER A 166 33.23 25.06 -2.35
N GLN A 167 33.45 23.75 -2.39
CA GLN A 167 34.69 23.21 -2.91
C GLN A 167 34.42 21.82 -3.58
N ILE A 168 35.03 21.73 -4.75
CA ILE A 168 35.00 20.65 -5.71
C ILE A 168 35.71 19.42 -5.13
N CYS A 169 35.16 18.24 -5.24
CA CYS A 169 35.90 17.02 -5.56
C CYS A 169 34.99 15.97 -6.25
N SER A 170 35.45 15.58 -7.39
CA SER A 170 34.98 14.56 -8.26
C SER A 170 35.01 13.16 -7.62
N GLY A 171 34.00 12.33 -7.89
CA GLY A 171 34.03 10.91 -7.56
C GLY A 171 32.72 10.23 -7.95
N GLN A 172 32.76 9.54 -9.08
CA GLN A 172 31.68 8.67 -9.58
C GLN A 172 31.39 7.54 -8.59
N SER A 173 30.16 7.24 -8.34
CA SER A 173 29.71 5.86 -8.15
C SER A 173 28.20 5.73 -8.39
N THR A 174 27.89 5.04 -9.43
CA THR A 174 26.58 4.51 -9.79
C THR A 174 26.14 3.46 -8.77
N ASN A 175 25.00 3.64 -8.14
CA ASN A 175 24.30 2.54 -7.46
C ASN A 175 22.83 2.62 -7.77
N THR A 176 22.44 1.75 -8.68
CA THR A 176 21.07 1.41 -9.04
C THR A 176 20.51 0.52 -7.92
N TYR A 177 19.59 1.01 -7.13
CA TYR A 177 18.83 0.17 -6.21
C TYR A 177 17.50 -0.24 -6.87
N ASN A 178 17.45 -1.50 -7.27
CA ASN A 178 16.20 -2.19 -7.54
C ASN A 178 15.53 -2.50 -6.22
N MET A 179 14.37 -1.89 -5.98
CA MET A 179 13.57 -2.14 -4.79
C MET A 179 12.27 -2.82 -5.20
N TRP A 180 12.30 -4.16 -5.15
CA TRP A 180 11.13 -5.03 -5.15
C TRP A 180 11.26 -5.99 -3.97
N ALA A 181 10.51 -5.76 -2.96
CA ALA A 181 10.13 -6.75 -1.94
C ALA A 181 8.72 -6.41 -1.47
#